data_2de50467fb603200109e5cdcb64a194d
#
_entry.id   2de50467fb603200109e5cdcb64a194d
#
_cell.length_a   1.000
_cell.length_b   1.000
_cell.length_c   1.000
_cell.angle_alpha   90.00
_cell.angle_beta   90.00
_cell.angle_gamma   90.00
#
_symmetry.space_group_name_H-M   'P 1'
#
loop_
_entity.id
_entity.type
_entity.pdbx_description
1 polymer ?
#
loop_
_entity_poly.entity_id
_entity_poly.type
_entity_poly.pdbx_seq_one_letter_code
_entity_poly.pdbx_strand_id
1 'polypeptide(L)'
;MNNINVVTLKKMMDSGEELQIIDIREDYELKTEGVIGGLHIPMGELMDRLHELRDDVPVIFHCRSGKRSENILNFLKMKNLHSDNYHNLIGGINAWKAL
;
A
#
# COMPACT_ATOMS: atom_id res chain seq x y z
N MET A 1 4.18 -13.09 1.63
CA MET A 1 3.64 -11.72 1.67
C MET A 1 3.62 -11.25 3.10
N ASN A 2 4.08 -10.05 3.35
CA ASN A 2 4.05 -9.44 4.67
C ASN A 2 2.75 -8.67 4.84
N ASN A 3 2.10 -8.81 5.97
CA ASN A 3 0.90 -8.05 6.31
C ASN A 3 1.20 -7.10 7.47
N ILE A 4 0.60 -5.92 7.44
CA ILE A 4 0.70 -4.94 8.50
C ILE A 4 -0.71 -4.41 8.78
N ASN A 5 -1.05 -4.18 10.04
CA ASN A 5 -2.33 -3.61 10.39
C ASN A 5 -2.24 -2.08 10.57
N VAL A 6 -3.39 -1.43 10.62
CA VAL A 6 -3.43 0.04 10.69
C VAL A 6 -2.87 0.59 11.99
N VAL A 7 -2.97 -0.14 13.09
CA VAL A 7 -2.41 0.29 14.38
C VAL A 7 -0.88 0.35 14.29
N THR A 8 -0.26 -0.67 13.70
CA THR A 8 1.18 -0.71 13.50
C THR A 8 1.63 0.39 12.55
N LEU A 9 0.92 0.58 11.43
CA LEU A 9 1.24 1.64 10.48
C LEU A 9 1.18 3.02 11.15
N LYS A 10 0.13 3.28 11.93
CA LYS A 10 -0.02 4.54 12.65
C LYS A 10 1.15 4.79 13.59
N LYS A 11 1.58 3.77 14.32
CA LYS A 11 2.75 3.88 15.21
C LYS A 11 4.03 4.19 14.44
N MET A 12 4.26 3.55 13.30
CA MET A 12 5.42 3.80 12.46
C MET A 12 5.44 5.26 11.98
N MET A 13 4.29 5.75 11.51
CA MET A 13 4.18 7.13 11.06
C MET A 13 4.38 8.13 12.19
N ASP A 14 3.78 7.87 13.35
CA ASP A 14 3.88 8.78 14.52
C ASP A 14 5.29 8.83 15.08
N SER A 15 6.05 7.76 14.96
CA SER A 15 7.46 7.73 15.41
C SER A 15 8.43 8.35 14.41
N GLY A 16 7.94 8.81 13.26
CA GLY A 16 8.78 9.40 12.23
C GLY A 16 9.59 8.39 11.42
N GLU A 17 9.20 7.12 11.46
CA GLU A 17 9.87 6.07 10.70
C GLU A 17 9.74 6.32 9.20
N GLU A 18 10.83 6.18 8.46
CA GLU A 18 10.83 6.36 7.01
C GLU A 18 10.15 5.16 6.35
N LEU A 19 9.16 5.42 5.52
CA LEU A 19 8.42 4.40 4.79
C LEU A 19 7.78 5.01 3.53
N GLN A 20 7.30 4.15 2.63
CA GLN A 20 6.60 4.58 1.44
C GLN A 20 5.20 3.94 1.44
N ILE A 21 4.17 4.77 1.27
CA ILE A 21 2.79 4.30 1.17
C ILE A 21 2.36 4.37 -0.29
N ILE A 22 1.82 3.27 -0.81
CA ILE A 22 1.33 3.18 -2.19
C ILE A 22 -0.17 2.92 -2.16
N ASP A 23 -0.94 3.87 -2.66
CA ASP A 23 -2.38 3.77 -2.81
C ASP A 23 -2.69 3.29 -4.22
N ILE A 24 -3.24 2.08 -4.35
CA ILE A 24 -3.52 1.47 -5.67
C ILE A 24 -4.97 1.64 -6.12
N ARG A 25 -5.74 2.46 -5.40
CA ARG A 25 -7.16 2.70 -5.74
C ARG A 25 -7.28 3.58 -6.99
N GLU A 26 -8.51 3.65 -7.52
CA GLU A 26 -8.80 4.56 -8.61
C GLU A 26 -8.92 6.02 -8.12
N ASP A 27 -8.70 6.96 -9.02
CA ASP A 27 -8.71 8.39 -8.68
C ASP A 27 -10.01 8.83 -8.00
N TYR A 28 -11.16 8.35 -8.49
CA TYR A 28 -12.45 8.72 -7.91
C TYR A 28 -12.58 8.26 -6.44
N GLU A 29 -11.95 7.15 -6.07
CA GLU A 29 -11.99 6.64 -4.69
C GLU A 29 -11.25 7.57 -3.72
N LEU A 30 -10.13 8.15 -4.15
CA LEU A 30 -9.39 9.10 -3.34
C LEU A 30 -10.22 10.34 -3.04
N LYS A 31 -10.96 10.80 -4.04
CA LYS A 31 -11.81 12.00 -3.93
C LYS A 31 -13.00 11.81 -3.00
N THR A 32 -13.58 10.61 -2.98
CA THR A 32 -14.80 10.32 -2.24
C THR A 32 -14.57 9.69 -0.87
N GLU A 33 -13.46 8.98 -0.69
CA GLU A 33 -13.22 8.18 0.53
C GLU A 33 -12.02 8.66 1.35
N GLY A 34 -11.34 9.71 0.90
CA GLY A 34 -10.16 10.24 1.58
C GLY A 34 -8.90 9.44 1.28
N VAL A 35 -7.80 9.85 1.91
CA VAL A 35 -6.47 9.25 1.67
C VAL A 35 -5.72 9.07 2.99
N ILE A 36 -4.78 8.12 3.01
CA ILE A 36 -3.81 8.00 4.11
C ILE A 36 -2.65 8.97 3.88
N GLY A 37 -2.32 9.21 2.64
CA GLY A 37 -1.14 9.94 2.19
C GLY A 37 -0.22 9.02 1.41
N GLY A 38 0.84 9.57 0.85
CA GLY A 38 1.81 8.80 0.07
C GLY A 38 1.62 8.94 -1.43
N LEU A 39 2.08 7.93 -2.17
CA LEU A 39 2.10 7.95 -3.62
C LEU A 39 0.88 7.22 -4.19
N HIS A 40 0.16 7.87 -5.09
CA HIS A 40 -0.97 7.26 -5.78
C HIS A 40 -0.49 6.60 -7.06
N ILE A 41 -0.57 5.26 -7.11
CA ILE A 41 -0.31 4.47 -8.31
C ILE A 41 -1.51 3.56 -8.53
N PRO A 42 -2.48 3.95 -9.36
CA PRO A 42 -3.62 3.07 -9.66
C PRO A 42 -3.15 1.69 -10.10
N MET A 43 -3.86 0.66 -9.68
CA MET A 43 -3.44 -0.73 -9.93
C MET A 43 -3.10 -1.00 -11.40
N GLY A 44 -3.85 -0.41 -12.33
CA GLY A 44 -3.60 -0.56 -13.76
C GLY A 44 -2.30 0.07 -14.27
N GLU A 45 -1.70 0.97 -13.49
CA GLU A 45 -0.44 1.65 -13.84
C GLU A 45 0.77 1.06 -13.13
N LEU A 46 0.55 0.17 -12.17
CA LEU A 46 1.62 -0.28 -11.28
C LEU A 46 2.78 -0.92 -12.02
N MET A 47 2.48 -1.78 -13.01
CA MET A 47 3.52 -2.48 -13.75
C MET A 47 4.44 -1.53 -14.54
N ASP A 48 3.91 -0.40 -15.00
CA ASP A 48 4.68 0.61 -15.73
C ASP A 48 5.43 1.54 -14.77
N ARG A 49 5.14 1.49 -13.48
CA ARG A 49 5.67 2.42 -12.48
C ARG A 49 6.41 1.73 -11.34
N LEU A 50 6.83 0.47 -11.52
CA LEU A 50 7.57 -0.27 -10.50
C LEU A 50 8.87 0.43 -10.09
N HIS A 51 9.47 1.21 -10.99
CA HIS A 51 10.69 1.97 -10.72
C HIS A 51 10.50 3.07 -9.67
N GLU A 52 9.25 3.43 -9.35
CA GLU A 52 8.95 4.42 -8.32
C GLU A 52 8.90 3.81 -6.91
N LEU A 53 8.89 2.47 -6.80
CA LEU A 53 8.88 1.78 -5.51
C LEU A 53 10.27 1.77 -4.91
N ARG A 54 10.35 2.12 -3.63
CA ARG A 54 11.64 2.15 -2.91
C ARG A 54 12.06 0.74 -2.54
N ASP A 55 13.38 0.53 -2.43
CA ASP A 55 13.98 -0.74 -2.02
C ASP A 55 14.66 -0.68 -0.65
N ASP A 56 14.71 0.52 -0.04
CA ASP A 56 15.48 0.81 1.17
C ASP A 56 14.60 1.05 2.42
N VAL A 57 13.28 1.06 2.26
CA VAL A 57 12.33 1.30 3.36
C VAL A 57 11.13 0.37 3.21
N PRO A 58 10.32 0.19 4.27
CA PRO A 58 9.05 -0.52 4.12
C PRO A 58 8.14 0.18 3.12
N VAL A 59 7.58 -0.58 2.18
CA VAL A 59 6.61 -0.11 1.19
C VAL A 59 5.25 -0.72 1.53
N ILE A 60 4.28 0.11 1.86
CA ILE A 60 2.97 -0.32 2.33
C ILE A 60 1.94 -0.09 1.22
N PHE A 61 1.46 -1.18 0.63
CA PHE A 61 0.41 -1.12 -0.39
C PHE A 61 -0.95 -1.17 0.26
N HIS A 62 -1.86 -0.32 -0.18
CA HIS A 62 -3.23 -0.40 0.31
C HIS A 62 -4.24 -0.10 -0.78
N CYS A 63 -5.45 -0.60 -0.54
CA CYS A 63 -6.62 -0.30 -1.33
C CYS A 63 -7.77 0.04 -0.36
N ARG A 64 -9.01 -0.25 -0.74
CA ARG A 64 -10.15 0.05 0.10
C ARG A 64 -10.26 -0.91 1.29
N SER A 65 -10.22 -2.22 1.03
CA SER A 65 -10.42 -3.28 2.04
C SER A 65 -9.20 -4.16 2.29
N GLY A 66 -8.14 -3.99 1.50
CA GLY A 66 -6.94 -4.82 1.55
C GLY A 66 -6.94 -5.97 0.53
N LYS A 67 -8.05 -6.22 -0.16
CA LYS A 67 -8.15 -7.37 -1.08
C LYS A 67 -7.43 -7.14 -2.40
N ARG A 68 -7.62 -5.99 -3.03
CA ARG A 68 -6.93 -5.66 -4.29
C ARG A 68 -5.42 -5.58 -4.08
N SER A 69 -4.98 -4.97 -2.97
CA SER A 69 -3.55 -4.86 -2.66
C SER A 69 -2.94 -6.24 -2.36
N GLU A 70 -3.67 -7.11 -1.66
CA GLU A 70 -3.24 -8.49 -1.47
C GLU A 70 -3.06 -9.21 -2.82
N ASN A 71 -4.05 -9.06 -3.70
CA ASN A 71 -4.01 -9.73 -5.00
C ASN A 71 -2.85 -9.22 -5.86
N ILE A 72 -2.59 -7.91 -5.88
CA ILE A 72 -1.49 -7.37 -6.69
C ILE A 72 -0.12 -7.80 -6.15
N LEU A 73 0.03 -7.88 -4.82
CA LEU A 73 1.28 -8.38 -4.24
C LEU A 73 1.51 -9.85 -4.56
N ASN A 74 0.46 -10.68 -4.55
CA ASN A 74 0.56 -12.06 -4.98
C ASN A 74 0.94 -12.16 -6.46
N PHE A 75 0.39 -11.29 -7.30
CA PHE A 75 0.73 -11.22 -8.71
C PHE A 75 2.21 -10.86 -8.91
N LEU A 76 2.71 -9.86 -8.20
CA LEU A 76 4.12 -9.49 -8.27
C LEU A 76 5.02 -10.65 -7.85
N LYS A 77 4.61 -11.40 -6.83
CA LYS A 77 5.35 -12.57 -6.36
C LYS A 77 5.41 -13.65 -7.45
N MET A 78 4.31 -13.92 -8.12
CA MET A 78 4.25 -14.88 -9.24
C MET A 78 5.18 -14.47 -10.39
N LYS A 79 5.36 -13.18 -10.61
CA LYS A 79 6.20 -12.63 -11.68
C LYS A 79 7.65 -12.41 -11.26
N ASN A 80 8.04 -12.82 -10.05
CA ASN A 80 9.37 -12.57 -9.48
C ASN A 80 9.71 -11.08 -9.39
N LEU A 81 8.69 -10.25 -9.15
CA LEU A 81 8.82 -8.80 -9.00
C LEU A 81 8.55 -8.34 -7.56
N HIS A 82 8.38 -9.30 -6.65
CA HIS A 82 8.16 -9.02 -5.23
C HIS A 82 9.49 -8.68 -4.55
N SER A 83 9.40 -7.84 -3.52
CA SER A 83 10.55 -7.52 -2.66
C SER A 83 10.14 -7.72 -1.20
N ASP A 84 11.09 -8.09 -0.35
CA ASP A 84 10.83 -8.40 1.07
C ASP A 84 10.33 -7.20 1.88
N ASN A 85 10.57 -5.98 1.38
CA ASN A 85 10.10 -4.75 2.03
C ASN A 85 8.67 -4.36 1.63
N TYR A 86 7.97 -5.16 0.81
CA TYR A 86 6.59 -4.91 0.41
C TYR A 86 5.62 -5.52 1.41
N HIS A 87 4.64 -4.71 1.85
CA HIS A 87 3.65 -5.10 2.84
C HIS A 87 2.25 -4.77 2.35
N ASN A 88 1.26 -5.58 2.73
CA ASN A 88 -0.14 -5.31 2.49
C ASN A 88 -0.76 -4.70 3.75
N LEU A 89 -1.47 -3.59 3.63
CA LEU A 89 -2.23 -3.00 4.74
C LEU A 89 -3.55 -3.73 4.89
N ILE A 90 -3.65 -4.54 5.95
CA ILE A 90 -4.87 -5.29 6.25
C ILE A 90 -6.03 -4.32 6.50
N GLY A 91 -7.14 -4.55 5.81
CA GLY A 91 -8.34 -3.71 5.95
C GLY A 91 -8.28 -2.39 5.19
N GLY A 92 -7.13 -2.03 4.61
CA GLY A 92 -6.97 -0.85 3.75
C GLY A 92 -7.47 0.45 4.37
N ILE A 93 -7.98 1.35 3.51
CA ILE A 93 -8.49 2.66 3.97
C ILE A 93 -9.68 2.52 4.91
N ASN A 94 -10.49 1.47 4.76
CA ASN A 94 -11.63 1.25 5.67
C ASN A 94 -11.16 1.06 7.10
N ALA A 95 -10.15 0.23 7.34
CA ALA A 95 -9.61 0.03 8.67
C ALA A 95 -8.90 1.28 9.20
N TRP A 96 -8.20 2.00 8.31
CA TRP A 96 -7.54 3.26 8.67
C TRP A 96 -8.53 4.31 9.17
N LYS A 97 -9.65 4.45 8.47
CA LYS A 97 -10.69 5.42 8.84
C LYS A 97 -11.41 5.07 10.16
N ALA A 98 -11.33 3.80 10.57
CA ALA A 98 -11.95 3.33 11.80
C ALA A 98 -11.05 3.50 13.04
N LEU A 99 -9.83 3.98 12.86
CA LEU A 99 -8.93 4.25 13.98
C LEU A 99 -9.48 5.33 14.94
#